data_d52d05d8fd4c0084dbd2719714f8c203
#
_entry.id   d52d05d8fd4c0084dbd2719714f8c203
#
_cell.length_a   1.000
_cell.length_b   1.000
_cell.length_c   1.000
_cell.angle_alpha   90.00
_cell.angle_beta   90.00
_cell.angle_gamma   90.00
#
_symmetry.space_group_name_H-M   'P 1'
#
loop_
_entity.id
_entity.type
_entity.pdbx_description
1 polymer ?
#
loop_
_entity_poly.entity_id
_entity_poly.type
_entity_poly.pdbx_seq_one_letter_code
_entity_poly.pdbx_strand_id
1 'polypeptide(L)'
;KNSDAKIILNELVNNMVLVKNFDGYNIHGVQHWVKRGWLDALVLHLRSRDVDCSDDEAMASHEYNDGIMKNIVSHEEFPGIWKEYVTKENYPLGMGEQLPDGQTIEEVLLRRRSFEPWKQKTLRLGQLSTILSYANKETKRLRYDIETKMSESPSVLLNSSFTAMETYFFAFAVEGLSNGLYHYDIRNHAATLL
;
A
#
# COMPACT_ATOMS: atom_id res chain seq x y z
N LYS A 1 -38.66 16.53 13.96
CA LYS A 1 -37.97 15.24 14.25
C LYS A 1 -38.15 14.16 13.15
N ASN A 2 -39.29 14.10 12.41
CA ASN A 2 -39.46 13.13 11.32
C ASN A 2 -38.78 13.57 9.99
N SER A 3 -38.57 14.85 9.79
CA SER A 3 -37.94 15.41 8.60
C SER A 3 -36.46 15.04 8.48
N ASP A 4 -35.71 15.16 9.58
CA ASP A 4 -34.28 14.93 9.61
C ASP A 4 -33.92 13.45 9.44
N ALA A 5 -34.71 12.57 10.06
CA ALA A 5 -34.58 11.13 9.89
C ALA A 5 -34.80 10.68 8.42
N LYS A 6 -35.74 11.35 7.71
CA LYS A 6 -36.01 11.06 6.31
C LYS A 6 -34.90 11.54 5.37
N ILE A 7 -34.29 12.67 5.70
CA ILE A 7 -33.12 13.20 4.98
C ILE A 7 -31.93 12.25 5.14
N ILE A 8 -31.63 11.87 6.38
CA ILE A 8 -30.53 10.91 6.68
C ILE A 8 -30.76 9.57 5.97
N LEU A 9 -32.00 9.05 6.01
CA LEU A 9 -32.35 7.80 5.33
C LEU A 9 -32.19 7.90 3.81
N ASN A 10 -32.57 9.00 3.21
CA ASN A 10 -32.39 9.23 1.78
C ASN A 10 -30.89 9.36 1.43
N GLU A 11 -30.10 10.04 2.24
CA GLU A 11 -28.65 10.12 2.04
C GLU A 11 -28.00 8.75 2.15
N LEU A 12 -28.40 7.93 3.13
CA LEU A 12 -27.89 6.56 3.26
C LEU A 12 -28.26 5.67 2.07
N VAL A 13 -29.45 5.86 1.49
CA VAL A 13 -29.86 5.15 0.27
C VAL A 13 -29.10 5.66 -0.95
N ASN A 14 -28.97 6.99 -1.10
CA ASN A 14 -28.27 7.60 -2.23
C ASN A 14 -26.76 7.27 -2.22
N ASN A 15 -26.18 7.10 -1.04
CA ASN A 15 -24.79 6.65 -0.87
C ASN A 15 -24.65 5.12 -0.83
N MET A 16 -25.66 4.36 -1.20
CA MET A 16 -25.68 2.89 -1.22
C MET A 16 -25.33 2.21 0.12
N VAL A 17 -25.43 2.93 1.24
CA VAL A 17 -25.28 2.36 2.58
C VAL A 17 -26.53 1.56 2.97
N LEU A 18 -27.70 1.97 2.46
CA LEU A 18 -28.96 1.24 2.59
C LEU A 18 -29.57 1.00 1.19
N VAL A 19 -30.18 -0.15 1.00
CA VAL A 19 -30.88 -0.51 -0.23
C VAL A 19 -32.38 -0.51 0.01
N LYS A 20 -33.11 0.22 -0.83
CA LYS A 20 -34.60 0.40 -0.71
C LYS A 20 -35.37 -0.88 -0.96
N ASN A 21 -34.92 -1.73 -1.87
CA ASN A 21 -35.51 -3.00 -2.25
C ASN A 21 -34.44 -3.99 -2.66
N PHE A 22 -34.55 -5.21 -2.17
CA PHE A 22 -33.62 -6.30 -2.50
C PHE A 22 -33.89 -6.99 -3.85
N ASP A 23 -34.92 -6.56 -4.58
CA ASP A 23 -35.36 -7.16 -5.83
C ASP A 23 -34.40 -6.94 -7.00
N GLY A 24 -33.29 -7.52 -6.97
CA GLY A 24 -32.24 -7.42 -8.00
C GLY A 24 -30.84 -7.64 -7.47
N TYR A 25 -30.68 -7.61 -6.17
CA TYR A 25 -29.38 -7.95 -5.57
C TYR A 25 -29.34 -9.44 -5.20
N ASN A 26 -28.30 -10.11 -5.64
CA ASN A 26 -28.05 -11.49 -5.26
C ASN A 26 -27.72 -11.56 -3.76
N ILE A 27 -28.74 -11.78 -2.93
CA ILE A 27 -28.63 -11.88 -1.47
C ILE A 27 -27.57 -12.90 -1.05
N HIS A 28 -27.39 -13.97 -1.85
CA HIS A 28 -26.35 -14.97 -1.60
C HIS A 28 -24.94 -14.38 -1.71
N GLY A 29 -24.72 -13.47 -2.65
CA GLY A 29 -23.44 -12.75 -2.78
C GLY A 29 -23.16 -11.90 -1.54
N VAL A 30 -24.11 -11.08 -1.10
CA VAL A 30 -23.96 -10.22 0.08
C VAL A 30 -23.69 -11.03 1.35
N GLN A 31 -24.45 -12.11 1.58
CA GLN A 31 -24.25 -13.00 2.72
C GLN A 31 -22.86 -13.61 2.78
N HIS A 32 -22.24 -13.86 1.63
CA HIS A 32 -20.89 -14.38 1.55
C HIS A 32 -19.84 -13.40 2.10
N TRP A 33 -19.99 -12.11 1.78
CA TRP A 33 -19.12 -11.05 2.31
C TRP A 33 -19.31 -10.87 3.82
N VAL A 34 -20.57 -10.81 4.27
CA VAL A 34 -20.93 -10.63 5.69
C VAL A 34 -20.40 -11.78 6.54
N LYS A 35 -20.60 -13.04 6.11
CA LYS A 35 -20.10 -14.22 6.83
C LYS A 35 -18.57 -14.25 7.00
N ARG A 36 -17.83 -13.58 6.13
CA ARG A 36 -16.39 -13.45 6.19
C ARG A 36 -15.89 -12.23 6.98
N GLY A 37 -16.80 -11.42 7.49
CA GLY A 37 -16.44 -10.16 8.16
C GLY A 37 -15.93 -9.07 7.21
N TRP A 38 -16.22 -9.15 5.91
CA TRP A 38 -15.75 -8.23 4.88
C TRP A 38 -16.78 -7.17 4.51
N LEU A 39 -17.53 -6.69 5.49
CA LEU A 39 -18.59 -5.71 5.24
C LEU A 39 -18.04 -4.40 4.65
N ASP A 40 -16.93 -3.90 5.16
CA ASP A 40 -16.30 -2.67 4.67
C ASP A 40 -15.82 -2.81 3.23
N ALA A 41 -15.27 -3.96 2.88
CA ALA A 41 -14.86 -4.28 1.52
C ALA A 41 -16.07 -4.38 0.58
N LEU A 42 -17.19 -4.91 1.05
CA LEU A 42 -18.46 -4.92 0.27
C LEU A 42 -18.95 -3.49 0.01
N VAL A 43 -18.94 -2.62 1.04
CA VAL A 43 -19.36 -1.22 0.89
C VAL A 43 -18.46 -0.49 -0.11
N LEU A 44 -17.15 -0.69 -0.03
CA LEU A 44 -16.20 -0.14 -0.98
C LEU A 44 -16.47 -0.66 -2.40
N HIS A 45 -16.68 -1.97 -2.57
CA HIS A 45 -16.99 -2.58 -3.86
C HIS A 45 -18.27 -2.03 -4.48
N LEU A 46 -19.34 -1.88 -3.68
CA LEU A 46 -20.59 -1.31 -4.15
C LEU A 46 -20.47 0.17 -4.55
N ARG A 47 -19.67 0.95 -3.81
CA ARG A 47 -19.42 2.35 -4.13
C ARG A 47 -18.55 2.55 -5.36
N SER A 48 -17.57 1.69 -5.56
CA SER A 48 -16.63 1.79 -6.69
C SER A 48 -17.20 1.24 -8.00
N ARG A 49 -18.25 0.42 -7.93
CA ARG A 49 -18.81 -0.24 -9.12
C ARG A 49 -19.50 0.72 -10.09
N ASP A 50 -20.18 1.72 -9.56
CA ASP A 50 -20.99 2.67 -10.33
C ASP A 50 -20.35 4.08 -10.31
N VAL A 51 -19.02 4.17 -10.10
CA VAL A 51 -18.30 5.42 -10.29
C VAL A 51 -18.30 5.74 -11.77
N ASP A 52 -18.93 6.83 -12.11
CA ASP A 52 -18.86 7.38 -13.48
C ASP A 52 -17.42 7.85 -13.72
N CYS A 53 -16.67 7.01 -14.41
CA CYS A 53 -15.37 7.39 -14.93
C CYS A 53 -15.63 8.22 -16.19
N SER A 54 -16.12 9.44 -16.02
CA SER A 54 -16.20 10.36 -17.15
C SER A 54 -14.77 10.63 -17.63
N ASP A 55 -14.54 10.31 -18.89
CA ASP A 55 -13.34 10.72 -19.64
C ASP A 55 -13.38 12.25 -19.85
N ASP A 56 -13.56 13.01 -18.80
CA ASP A 56 -13.55 14.45 -18.88
C ASP A 56 -12.08 14.86 -19.10
N GLU A 57 -11.75 15.26 -20.32
CA GLU A 57 -10.40 15.68 -20.71
C GLU A 57 -9.85 16.75 -19.75
N ALA A 58 -10.76 17.54 -19.14
CA ALA A 58 -10.40 18.53 -18.12
C ALA A 58 -9.85 17.89 -16.83
N MET A 59 -10.43 16.77 -16.36
CA MET A 59 -9.96 16.05 -15.18
C MET A 59 -8.66 15.27 -15.43
N ALA A 60 -8.38 14.92 -16.69
CA ALA A 60 -7.14 14.30 -17.09
C ALA A 60 -6.03 15.34 -17.34
N SER A 61 -6.33 16.63 -17.33
CA SER A 61 -5.33 17.66 -17.59
C SER A 61 -4.28 17.72 -16.49
N HIS A 62 -3.03 17.85 -16.90
CA HIS A 62 -1.89 18.00 -15.98
C HIS A 62 -2.06 19.19 -15.03
N GLU A 63 -2.60 20.31 -15.53
CA GLU A 63 -2.83 21.54 -14.76
C GLU A 63 -3.88 21.34 -13.66
N TYR A 64 -4.96 20.62 -13.93
CA TYR A 64 -5.98 20.31 -12.94
C TYR A 64 -5.41 19.44 -11.82
N ASN A 65 -4.69 18.38 -12.18
CA ASN A 65 -4.06 17.48 -11.23
C ASN A 65 -2.98 18.19 -10.39
N ASP A 66 -2.19 19.05 -11.00
CA ASP A 66 -1.22 19.90 -10.29
C ASP A 66 -1.89 20.85 -9.30
N GLY A 67 -3.02 21.43 -9.65
CA GLY A 67 -3.82 22.31 -8.77
C GLY A 67 -4.31 21.56 -7.53
N ILE A 68 -4.86 20.35 -7.71
CA ILE A 68 -5.29 19.49 -6.59
C ILE A 68 -4.10 19.12 -5.70
N MET A 69 -2.99 18.66 -6.31
CA MET A 69 -1.84 18.22 -5.53
C MET A 69 -1.13 19.35 -4.81
N LYS A 70 -1.03 20.54 -5.42
CA LYS A 70 -0.52 21.73 -4.73
C LYS A 70 -1.35 22.06 -3.50
N ASN A 71 -2.67 21.93 -3.60
CA ASN A 71 -3.57 22.15 -2.47
C ASN A 71 -3.35 21.10 -1.37
N ILE A 72 -3.23 19.82 -1.71
CA ILE A 72 -2.97 18.73 -0.76
C ILE A 72 -1.59 18.88 -0.09
N VAL A 73 -0.55 19.15 -0.87
CA VAL A 73 0.83 19.27 -0.35
C VAL A 73 1.01 20.53 0.51
N SER A 74 0.21 21.59 0.29
CA SER A 74 0.25 22.81 1.10
C SER A 74 -0.38 22.66 2.49
N HIS A 75 -1.15 21.58 2.73
CA HIS A 75 -1.71 21.29 4.04
C HIS A 75 -0.66 20.63 4.93
N GLU A 76 -0.62 21.01 6.21
CA GLU A 76 0.36 20.52 7.20
C GLU A 76 0.30 19.00 7.43
N GLU A 77 -0.76 18.34 6.98
CA GLU A 77 -0.99 16.90 7.16
C GLU A 77 -0.39 16.02 6.05
N PHE A 78 0.30 16.60 5.06
CA PHE A 78 0.90 15.79 4.01
C PHE A 78 2.02 14.91 4.58
N PRO A 79 1.90 13.56 4.53
CA PRO A 79 2.81 12.66 5.22
C PRO A 79 4.23 12.59 4.60
N GLY A 80 4.46 13.25 3.49
CA GLY A 80 5.71 13.16 2.74
C GLY A 80 5.86 11.84 1.96
N ILE A 81 6.93 11.76 1.19
CA ILE A 81 7.25 10.58 0.36
C ILE A 81 7.96 9.50 1.19
N TRP A 82 8.69 9.92 2.23
CA TRP A 82 9.47 9.05 3.10
C TRP A 82 8.81 8.96 4.46
N LYS A 83 8.46 7.76 4.86
CA LYS A 83 7.89 7.52 6.18
C LYS A 83 9.00 7.27 7.19
N GLU A 84 9.02 8.05 8.25
CA GLU A 84 9.99 7.97 9.32
C GLU A 84 9.34 7.74 10.68
N TYR A 85 9.97 6.93 11.54
CA TYR A 85 9.56 6.65 12.92
C TYR A 85 10.64 7.18 13.88
N VAL A 86 10.64 8.49 14.10
CA VAL A 86 11.71 9.23 14.81
C VAL A 86 11.96 8.73 16.26
N THR A 87 10.93 8.18 16.91
CA THR A 87 11.00 7.75 18.31
C THR A 87 11.25 6.25 18.51
N LYS A 88 11.48 5.51 17.43
CA LYS A 88 11.61 4.06 17.44
C LYS A 88 13.05 3.62 17.28
N GLU A 89 13.34 2.43 17.79
CA GLU A 89 14.65 1.81 17.64
C GLU A 89 14.89 1.41 16.18
N ASN A 90 16.00 1.88 15.65
CA ASN A 90 16.34 1.73 14.23
C ASN A 90 17.63 0.89 14.09
N TYR A 91 17.56 -0.17 13.32
CA TYR A 91 18.64 -1.12 13.06
C TYR A 91 19.16 -0.96 11.64
N PRO A 92 20.35 -0.37 11.42
CA PRO A 92 20.97 -0.35 10.11
C PRO A 92 21.22 -1.78 9.59
N LEU A 93 20.78 -2.07 8.38
CA LEU A 93 20.89 -3.42 7.81
C LEU A 93 22.28 -3.69 7.20
N GLY A 94 23.06 -2.65 6.98
CA GLY A 94 24.41 -2.78 6.40
C GLY A 94 24.40 -3.28 4.95
N MET A 95 25.57 -3.67 4.47
CA MET A 95 25.69 -4.27 3.13
C MET A 95 25.11 -5.68 3.13
N GLY A 96 24.28 -5.98 2.12
CA GLY A 96 23.73 -7.30 1.91
C GLY A 96 24.80 -8.33 1.54
N GLU A 97 24.47 -9.61 1.70
CA GLU A 97 25.31 -10.70 1.22
C GLU A 97 25.26 -10.78 -0.31
N GLN A 98 26.39 -11.12 -0.90
CA GLN A 98 26.44 -11.39 -2.33
C GLN A 98 25.54 -12.59 -2.66
N LEU A 99 24.66 -12.42 -3.64
CA LEU A 99 23.85 -13.52 -4.13
C LEU A 99 24.77 -14.55 -4.80
N PRO A 100 24.47 -15.85 -4.62
CA PRO A 100 25.20 -16.90 -5.31
C PRO A 100 25.07 -16.71 -6.82
N ASP A 101 26.21 -16.80 -7.53
CA ASP A 101 26.22 -16.70 -8.98
C ASP A 101 25.42 -17.79 -9.67
N GLY A 102 24.74 -17.45 -10.74
CA GLY A 102 24.52 -18.37 -11.83
C GLY A 102 23.19 -19.14 -11.86
N GLN A 103 22.14 -18.72 -11.16
CA GLN A 103 20.79 -19.27 -11.48
C GLN A 103 20.10 -18.37 -12.49
N THR A 104 19.65 -18.93 -13.59
CA THR A 104 18.80 -18.22 -14.54
C THR A 104 17.40 -18.01 -13.95
N ILE A 105 16.70 -16.97 -14.43
CA ILE A 105 15.28 -16.74 -14.06
C ILE A 105 14.45 -18.01 -14.33
N GLU A 106 14.72 -18.70 -15.44
CA GLU A 106 14.04 -19.93 -15.82
C GLU A 106 14.22 -21.03 -14.79
N GLU A 107 15.46 -21.28 -14.33
CA GLU A 107 15.74 -22.27 -13.28
C GLU A 107 15.04 -21.93 -11.97
N VAL A 108 15.02 -20.66 -11.58
CA VAL A 108 14.34 -20.20 -10.38
C VAL A 108 12.83 -20.40 -10.50
N LEU A 109 12.24 -20.04 -11.63
CA LEU A 109 10.80 -20.22 -11.88
C LEU A 109 10.40 -21.69 -11.89
N LEU A 110 11.19 -22.56 -12.50
CA LEU A 110 10.95 -24.01 -12.54
C LEU A 110 11.06 -24.67 -11.16
N ARG A 111 11.94 -24.17 -10.30
CA ARG A 111 12.12 -24.67 -8.93
C ARG A 111 11.14 -24.07 -7.92
N ARG A 112 10.56 -22.92 -8.22
CA ARG A 112 9.65 -22.25 -7.29
C ARG A 112 8.46 -23.16 -6.94
N ARG A 113 8.18 -23.26 -5.65
CA ARG A 113 6.98 -23.93 -5.11
C ARG A 113 6.13 -22.89 -4.38
N SER A 114 4.83 -23.02 -4.45
CA SER A 114 3.88 -22.17 -3.71
C SER A 114 3.81 -22.55 -2.23
N PHE A 115 4.23 -23.77 -1.90
CA PHE A 115 4.27 -24.30 -0.56
C PHE A 115 5.52 -25.17 -0.38
N GLU A 116 6.35 -24.80 0.57
CA GLU A 116 7.39 -25.65 1.14
C GLU A 116 7.19 -25.73 2.65
N PRO A 117 7.42 -26.89 3.28
CA PRO A 117 7.39 -26.95 4.74
C PRO A 117 8.46 -26.02 5.31
N TRP A 118 8.03 -25.18 6.25
CA TRP A 118 8.92 -24.24 6.92
C TRP A 118 10.11 -24.97 7.56
N LYS A 119 11.29 -24.67 7.08
CA LYS A 119 12.52 -25.10 7.72
C LYS A 119 12.86 -24.05 8.78
N GLN A 120 12.94 -24.46 10.04
CA GLN A 120 13.40 -23.59 11.12
C GLN A 120 14.90 -23.31 10.92
N LYS A 121 15.19 -22.29 10.12
CA LYS A 121 16.54 -21.78 9.92
C LYS A 121 16.57 -20.31 10.29
N THR A 122 17.57 -19.93 11.07
CA THR A 122 17.85 -18.52 11.34
C THR A 122 18.29 -17.82 10.05
N LEU A 123 17.65 -16.72 9.74
CA LEU A 123 18.03 -15.86 8.62
C LEU A 123 19.15 -14.92 9.10
N ARG A 124 20.26 -14.85 8.39
CA ARG A 124 21.32 -13.88 8.68
C ARG A 124 20.88 -12.47 8.31
N LEU A 125 21.30 -11.48 9.07
CA LEU A 125 20.96 -10.08 8.81
C LEU A 125 21.36 -9.64 7.38
N GLY A 126 22.52 -10.08 6.89
CA GLY A 126 22.96 -9.79 5.52
C GLY A 126 22.05 -10.39 4.44
N GLN A 127 21.47 -11.56 4.68
CA GLN A 127 20.47 -12.14 3.76
C GLN A 127 19.18 -11.34 3.74
N LEU A 128 18.68 -10.93 4.92
CA LEU A 128 17.53 -10.04 5.04
C LEU A 128 17.79 -8.72 4.33
N SER A 129 18.94 -8.10 4.56
CA SER A 129 19.40 -6.88 3.89
C SER A 129 19.32 -7.02 2.36
N THR A 130 19.86 -8.11 1.82
CA THR A 130 19.82 -8.40 0.38
C THR A 130 18.39 -8.50 -0.13
N ILE A 131 17.53 -9.28 0.53
CA ILE A 131 16.13 -9.48 0.13
C ILE A 131 15.38 -8.13 0.10
N LEU A 132 15.48 -7.34 1.18
CA LEU A 132 14.79 -6.05 1.28
C LEU A 132 15.31 -5.04 0.26
N SER A 133 16.61 -4.98 0.06
CA SER A 133 17.25 -4.10 -0.92
C SER A 133 16.77 -4.40 -2.35
N TYR A 134 16.78 -5.67 -2.76
CA TYR A 134 16.33 -6.05 -4.11
C TYR A 134 14.83 -5.87 -4.30
N ALA A 135 14.01 -6.29 -3.32
CA ALA A 135 12.56 -6.15 -3.39
C ALA A 135 12.09 -4.70 -3.49
N ASN A 136 12.84 -3.76 -2.89
CA ASN A 136 12.47 -2.35 -2.84
C ASN A 136 13.33 -1.44 -3.74
N LYS A 137 14.21 -2.01 -4.55
CA LYS A 137 15.13 -1.24 -5.40
C LYS A 137 14.39 -0.25 -6.30
N GLU A 138 13.35 -0.72 -6.98
CA GLU A 138 12.59 0.12 -7.91
C GLU A 138 11.74 1.15 -7.17
N THR A 139 11.11 0.78 -6.05
CA THR A 139 10.38 1.72 -5.19
C THR A 139 11.28 2.85 -4.70
N LYS A 140 12.51 2.51 -4.27
CA LYS A 140 13.50 3.49 -3.85
C LYS A 140 13.86 4.46 -4.99
N ARG A 141 14.14 3.93 -6.17
CA ARG A 141 14.46 4.73 -7.37
C ARG A 141 13.32 5.69 -7.71
N LEU A 142 12.09 5.17 -7.78
CA LEU A 142 10.90 5.98 -8.11
C LEU A 142 10.64 7.08 -7.08
N ARG A 143 10.83 6.80 -5.78
CA ARG A 143 10.67 7.81 -4.73
C ARG A 143 11.68 8.95 -4.86
N TYR A 144 12.93 8.65 -5.16
CA TYR A 144 13.94 9.70 -5.43
C TYR A 144 13.60 10.52 -6.69
N ASP A 145 13.16 9.85 -7.75
CA ASP A 145 12.73 10.55 -8.97
C ASP A 145 11.56 11.52 -8.70
N ILE A 146 10.61 11.09 -7.87
CA ILE A 146 9.45 11.90 -7.48
C ILE A 146 9.87 13.03 -6.56
N GLU A 147 10.69 12.78 -5.54
CA GLU A 147 11.21 13.81 -4.63
C GLU A 147 11.87 14.94 -5.42
N THR A 148 12.63 14.60 -6.46
CA THR A 148 13.29 15.58 -7.32
C THR A 148 12.30 16.40 -8.15
N LYS A 149 11.22 15.78 -8.66
CA LYS A 149 10.25 16.42 -9.55
C LYS A 149 9.09 17.10 -8.82
N MET A 150 8.85 16.74 -7.56
CA MET A 150 7.69 17.21 -6.79
C MET A 150 7.64 18.72 -6.61
N SER A 151 8.79 19.38 -6.55
CA SER A 151 8.87 20.86 -6.47
C SER A 151 8.39 21.55 -7.74
N GLU A 152 8.53 20.88 -8.89
CA GLU A 152 8.14 21.43 -10.20
C GLU A 152 6.71 21.04 -10.55
N SER A 153 6.33 19.79 -10.27
CA SER A 153 5.03 19.23 -10.64
C SER A 153 4.53 18.28 -9.55
N PRO A 154 3.77 18.77 -8.55
CA PRO A 154 3.21 17.92 -7.48
C PRO A 154 2.33 16.77 -7.97
N SER A 155 1.70 16.90 -9.15
CA SER A 155 0.88 15.84 -9.74
C SER A 155 1.65 14.55 -10.06
N VAL A 156 2.97 14.60 -10.05
CA VAL A 156 3.81 13.40 -10.19
C VAL A 156 3.51 12.33 -9.13
N LEU A 157 2.99 12.74 -7.95
CA LEU A 157 2.55 11.82 -6.90
C LEU A 157 1.37 10.95 -7.30
N LEU A 158 0.49 11.44 -8.17
CA LEU A 158 -0.68 10.70 -8.65
C LEU A 158 -0.31 9.58 -9.63
N ASN A 159 0.82 9.71 -10.29
CA ASN A 159 1.25 8.78 -11.33
C ASN A 159 2.00 7.56 -10.80
N SER A 160 2.19 7.45 -9.48
CA SER A 160 2.94 6.35 -8.90
C SER A 160 2.28 5.79 -7.64
N SER A 161 1.61 4.65 -7.79
CA SER A 161 1.12 3.87 -6.66
C SER A 161 2.25 3.35 -5.75
N PHE A 162 3.48 3.28 -6.25
CA PHE A 162 4.64 2.81 -5.47
C PHE A 162 5.08 3.78 -4.38
N THR A 163 4.72 5.07 -4.46
CA THR A 163 5.02 6.04 -3.41
C THR A 163 4.21 5.82 -2.15
N ALA A 164 3.01 5.26 -2.27
CA ALA A 164 2.13 4.96 -1.14
C ALA A 164 2.43 3.58 -0.50
N MET A 165 3.29 2.76 -1.12
CA MET A 165 3.59 1.42 -0.63
C MET A 165 4.72 1.46 0.39
N GLU A 166 4.42 0.99 1.61
CA GLU A 166 5.41 0.80 2.67
C GLU A 166 5.67 -0.67 2.90
N THR A 167 6.92 -1.02 3.17
CA THR A 167 7.32 -2.40 3.43
C THR A 167 7.41 -2.67 4.92
N TYR A 168 6.63 -3.63 5.39
CA TYR A 168 6.68 -4.16 6.75
C TYR A 168 7.01 -5.64 6.73
N PHE A 169 7.70 -6.11 7.76
CA PHE A 169 8.01 -7.53 7.91
C PHE A 169 8.01 -7.97 9.37
N PHE A 170 7.67 -9.22 9.62
CA PHE A 170 7.85 -9.84 10.91
C PHE A 170 9.18 -10.59 10.97
N ALA A 171 10.02 -10.26 11.93
CA ALA A 171 11.21 -11.01 12.26
C ALA A 171 10.86 -12.07 13.32
N PHE A 172 11.00 -13.37 12.99
CA PHE A 172 10.80 -14.46 13.93
C PHE A 172 12.11 -15.15 14.35
N ALA A 173 13.07 -15.20 13.44
CA ALA A 173 14.37 -15.82 13.66
C ALA A 173 15.38 -15.15 12.71
N VAL A 174 15.67 -13.90 12.96
CA VAL A 174 16.66 -13.10 12.21
C VAL A 174 17.82 -12.79 13.15
N GLU A 175 19.03 -13.13 12.73
CA GLU A 175 20.25 -12.85 13.51
C GLU A 175 20.41 -11.33 13.68
N GLY A 176 20.59 -10.90 14.92
CA GLY A 176 20.77 -9.49 15.26
C GLY A 176 19.50 -8.65 15.35
N LEU A 177 18.32 -9.24 15.13
CA LEU A 177 17.03 -8.59 15.35
C LEU A 177 16.23 -9.35 16.42
N SER A 178 15.54 -8.62 17.28
CA SER A 178 14.53 -9.19 18.16
C SER A 178 13.29 -9.63 17.38
N ASN A 179 12.54 -10.59 17.93
CA ASN A 179 11.27 -10.98 17.32
C ASN A 179 10.29 -9.80 17.40
N GLY A 180 9.68 -9.44 16.27
CA GLY A 180 8.75 -8.33 16.23
C GLY A 180 8.34 -7.90 14.83
N LEU A 181 7.48 -6.91 14.79
CA LEU A 181 7.07 -6.23 13.56
C LEU A 181 8.03 -5.07 13.29
N TYR A 182 8.52 -5.01 12.07
CA TYR A 182 9.42 -3.96 11.62
C TYR A 182 8.86 -3.23 10.41
N HIS A 183 9.11 -1.92 10.38
CA HIS A 183 9.03 -1.13 9.15
C HIS A 183 10.41 -1.11 8.49
N TYR A 184 10.45 -1.27 7.18
CA TYR A 184 11.67 -1.11 6.41
C TYR A 184 11.81 0.32 5.92
N ASP A 185 12.74 1.06 6.50
CA ASP A 185 13.14 2.38 6.02
C ASP A 185 13.95 2.22 4.72
N ILE A 186 13.24 2.43 3.61
CA ILE A 186 13.81 2.28 2.26
C ILE A 186 14.90 3.33 2.00
N ARG A 187 14.74 4.55 2.55
CA ARG A 187 15.69 5.66 2.36
C ARG A 187 17.04 5.33 2.96
N ASN A 188 17.05 4.97 4.22
CA ASN A 188 18.24 4.77 5.04
C ASN A 188 18.73 3.32 5.06
N HIS A 189 18.00 2.41 4.41
CA HIS A 189 18.28 0.97 4.43
C HIS A 189 18.38 0.41 5.84
N ALA A 190 17.32 0.61 6.60
CA ALA A 190 17.26 0.23 8.01
C ALA A 190 15.92 -0.43 8.37
N ALA A 191 15.91 -1.17 9.47
CA ALA A 191 14.72 -1.79 10.03
C ALA A 191 14.33 -1.06 11.33
N THR A 192 13.11 -0.56 11.41
CA THR A 192 12.59 0.13 12.59
C THR A 192 11.61 -0.76 13.32
N LEU A 193 11.87 -1.11 14.59
CA LEU A 193 10.96 -1.91 15.41
C LEU A 193 9.73 -1.09 15.79
N LEU A 194 8.51 -1.66 15.62
CA LEU A 194 7.22 -1.00 15.85
C LEU A 194 6.57 -1.36 17.21
#